data_a5699060468cb5f8053636533b67629a
#
_entry.id   a5699060468cb5f8053636533b67629a
#
_cell.length_a   1.000
_cell.length_b   1.000
_cell.length_c   1.000
_cell.angle_alpha   90.00
_cell.angle_beta   90.00
_cell.angle_gamma   90.00
#
_symmetry.space_group_name_H-M   'P 1'
#
loop_
_entity.id
_entity.type
_entity.pdbx_description
1 polymer ?
#
loop_
_entity_poly.entity_id
_entity_poly.type
_entity_poly.pdbx_seq_one_letter_code
_entity_poly.pdbx_strand_id
1 'polypeptide(L)'
;INKCDLVLDEELEKIKAIYNGVYEVLCVSSLTGQGIDQLKELVSGQKVAFAGPSGVGKSSILNVLHPEAKMETGEISQKTKRGKHTTRHVEIFNIDGGGLLFDTPGFTSFEIADIAPEELMNYYPEFNHYLGQCRYDNCRHLKEPECAVREAVKKKEINILRYKSYVANE
;
A
#
# COMPACT_ATOMS: atom_id res chain seq x y z
N ILE A 1 6.00 0.22 5.46
CA ILE A 1 5.81 1.57 6.03
C ILE A 1 7.20 2.19 6.17
N ASN A 2 7.45 3.31 5.50
CA ASN A 2 8.73 4.04 5.60
C ASN A 2 8.65 5.16 6.64
N LYS A 3 9.82 5.67 7.06
CA LYS A 3 9.99 6.74 8.06
C LYS A 3 9.54 6.32 9.47
N CYS A 4 9.74 5.05 9.81
CA CYS A 4 9.37 4.55 11.14
C CYS A 4 10.19 5.20 12.28
N ASP A 5 11.31 5.82 11.95
CA ASP A 5 12.12 6.64 12.87
C ASP A 5 11.42 7.91 13.37
N LEU A 6 10.32 8.33 12.74
CA LEU A 6 9.58 9.56 13.09
C LEU A 6 8.42 9.32 14.06
N VAL A 7 8.13 8.08 14.42
CA VAL A 7 6.99 7.72 15.27
C VAL A 7 7.42 6.74 16.36
N LEU A 8 6.64 6.67 17.43
CA LEU A 8 6.87 5.74 18.52
C LEU A 8 6.48 4.30 18.12
N ASP A 9 7.17 3.31 18.67
CA ASP A 9 6.90 1.90 18.43
C ASP A 9 5.44 1.52 18.68
N GLU A 10 4.81 2.10 19.71
CA GLU A 10 3.40 1.87 20.02
C GLU A 10 2.46 2.30 18.87
N GLU A 11 2.79 3.39 18.18
CA GLU A 11 2.01 3.87 17.03
C GLU A 11 2.22 2.96 15.80
N LEU A 12 3.45 2.49 15.60
CA LEU A 12 3.76 1.52 14.55
C LEU A 12 2.98 0.22 14.74
N GLU A 13 2.92 -0.30 15.96
CA GLU A 13 2.15 -1.51 16.26
C GLU A 13 0.64 -1.32 16.04
N LYS A 14 0.08 -0.14 16.34
CA LYS A 14 -1.30 0.19 16.00
C LYS A 14 -1.55 0.17 14.50
N ILE A 15 -0.62 0.72 13.70
CA ILE A 15 -0.74 0.72 12.24
C ILE A 15 -0.59 -0.71 11.68
N LYS A 16 0.39 -1.47 12.16
CA LYS A 16 0.56 -2.88 11.78
C LYS A 16 -0.71 -3.69 12.05
N ALA A 17 -1.34 -3.48 13.20
CA ALA A 17 -2.55 -4.17 13.59
C ALA A 17 -3.75 -3.92 12.64
N ILE A 18 -3.76 -2.81 11.89
CA ILE A 18 -4.81 -2.53 10.89
C ILE A 18 -4.74 -3.54 9.73
N TYR A 19 -3.53 -3.93 9.34
CA TYR A 19 -3.27 -4.76 8.17
C TYR A 19 -2.90 -6.20 8.52
N ASN A 20 -2.71 -6.50 9.82
CA ASN A 20 -2.32 -7.82 10.29
C ASN A 20 -3.32 -8.90 9.84
N GLY A 21 -2.81 -10.00 9.31
CA GLY A 21 -3.62 -11.08 8.75
C GLY A 21 -4.17 -10.82 7.34
N VAL A 22 -3.99 -9.60 6.79
CA VAL A 22 -4.39 -9.25 5.42
C VAL A 22 -3.18 -9.12 4.51
N TYR A 23 -2.15 -8.37 4.96
CA TYR A 23 -0.92 -8.12 4.23
C TYR A 23 0.28 -8.26 5.15
N GLU A 24 1.43 -8.59 4.56
CA GLU A 24 2.69 -8.48 5.25
C GLU A 24 3.05 -7.00 5.43
N VAL A 25 3.40 -6.60 6.66
CA VAL A 25 3.70 -5.20 6.99
C VAL A 25 5.12 -5.10 7.53
N LEU A 26 5.99 -4.45 6.77
CA LEU A 26 7.35 -4.14 7.16
C LEU A 26 7.48 -2.65 7.48
N CYS A 27 8.06 -2.32 8.64
CA CYS A 27 8.41 -0.96 9.03
C CYS A 27 9.89 -0.72 8.76
N VAL A 28 10.18 0.31 7.99
CA VAL A 28 11.56 0.66 7.59
C VAL A 28 11.84 2.14 7.81
N SER A 29 13.11 2.48 7.89
CA SER A 29 13.60 3.84 7.74
C SER A 29 14.72 3.87 6.72
N SER A 30 14.47 4.48 5.58
CA SER A 30 15.50 4.71 4.56
C SER A 30 16.59 5.70 5.03
N LEU A 31 16.33 6.46 6.12
CA LEU A 31 17.27 7.40 6.71
C LEU A 31 18.23 6.70 7.67
N THR A 32 17.70 5.88 8.59
CA THR A 32 18.49 5.23 9.64
C THR A 32 18.98 3.83 9.28
N GLY A 33 18.43 3.24 8.21
CA GLY A 33 18.70 1.86 7.81
C GLY A 33 17.86 0.80 8.53
N GLN A 34 17.01 1.20 9.46
CA GLN A 34 16.16 0.27 10.21
C GLN A 34 15.26 -0.52 9.25
N GLY A 35 15.22 -1.86 9.38
CA GLY A 35 14.38 -2.76 8.60
C GLY A 35 14.78 -2.90 7.11
N ILE A 36 15.86 -2.26 6.66
CA ILE A 36 16.29 -2.30 5.27
C ILE A 36 16.80 -3.68 4.85
N ASP A 37 17.50 -4.39 5.71
CA ASP A 37 17.98 -5.73 5.37
C ASP A 37 16.81 -6.70 5.17
N GLN A 38 15.78 -6.62 6.00
CA GLN A 38 14.55 -7.40 5.84
C GLN A 38 13.83 -7.02 4.53
N LEU A 39 13.81 -5.72 4.18
CA LEU A 39 13.24 -5.28 2.91
C LEU A 39 14.01 -5.86 1.72
N LYS A 40 15.35 -5.87 1.78
CA LYS A 40 16.20 -6.46 0.73
C LYS A 40 15.93 -7.95 0.55
N GLU A 41 15.80 -8.69 1.65
CA GLU A 41 15.44 -10.10 1.62
C GLU A 41 14.06 -10.32 0.98
N LEU A 42 13.06 -9.53 1.37
CA LEU A 42 11.68 -9.62 0.85
C LEU A 42 11.60 -9.38 -0.66
N VAL A 43 12.38 -8.43 -1.19
CA VAL A 43 12.36 -8.06 -2.61
C VAL A 43 13.34 -8.86 -3.47
N SER A 44 14.21 -9.66 -2.85
CA SER A 44 15.19 -10.48 -3.58
C SER A 44 14.52 -11.47 -4.52
N GLY A 45 14.96 -11.48 -5.79
CA GLY A 45 14.37 -12.32 -6.84
C GLY A 45 12.96 -11.93 -7.28
N GLN A 46 12.39 -10.86 -6.74
CA GLN A 46 11.01 -10.44 -7.02
C GLN A 46 10.96 -9.33 -8.08
N LYS A 47 9.79 -9.17 -8.69
CA LYS A 47 9.44 -8.00 -9.50
C LYS A 47 8.65 -7.02 -8.63
N VAL A 48 9.22 -5.87 -8.35
CA VAL A 48 8.71 -4.93 -7.34
C VAL A 48 8.44 -3.57 -7.96
N ALA A 49 7.32 -2.95 -7.59
CA ALA A 49 7.02 -1.55 -7.88
C ALA A 49 6.62 -0.84 -6.59
N PHE A 50 7.03 0.43 -6.45
CA PHE A 50 6.61 1.24 -5.32
C PHE A 50 5.45 2.15 -5.69
N ALA A 51 4.38 2.07 -4.91
CA ALA A 51 3.23 2.95 -5.00
C ALA A 51 3.04 3.71 -3.67
N GLY A 52 2.49 4.91 -3.75
CA GLY A 52 2.16 5.70 -2.58
C GLY A 52 2.24 7.20 -2.84
N PRO A 53 1.72 8.02 -1.92
CA PRO A 53 1.68 9.48 -2.04
C PRO A 53 3.06 10.12 -2.26
N SER A 54 3.06 11.38 -2.69
CA SER A 54 4.31 12.15 -2.78
C SER A 54 4.91 12.35 -1.38
N GLY A 55 6.23 12.33 -1.29
CA GLY A 55 6.95 12.59 -0.04
C GLY A 55 7.03 11.40 0.94
N VAL A 56 6.44 10.24 0.65
CA VAL A 56 6.54 9.05 1.53
C VAL A 56 7.92 8.38 1.52
N GLY A 57 8.80 8.78 0.59
CA GLY A 57 10.16 8.29 0.51
C GLY A 57 10.38 7.12 -0.45
N LYS A 58 9.55 6.99 -1.50
CA LYS A 58 9.75 5.97 -2.55
C LYS A 58 11.15 6.04 -3.17
N SER A 59 11.56 7.22 -3.63
CA SER A 59 12.90 7.43 -4.20
C SER A 59 14.02 7.18 -3.19
N SER A 60 13.80 7.48 -1.91
CA SER A 60 14.79 7.18 -0.87
C SER A 60 14.97 5.68 -0.66
N ILE A 61 13.86 4.91 -0.63
CA ILE A 61 13.92 3.45 -0.55
C ILE A 61 14.60 2.89 -1.82
N LEU A 62 14.25 3.42 -3.00
CA LEU A 62 14.84 3.00 -4.27
C LEU A 62 16.36 3.18 -4.23
N ASN A 63 16.85 4.36 -3.80
CA ASN A 63 18.29 4.63 -3.66
C ASN A 63 19.00 3.69 -2.65
N VAL A 64 18.28 3.23 -1.62
CA VAL A 64 18.83 2.27 -0.65
C VAL A 64 18.93 0.86 -1.26
N LEU A 65 17.94 0.46 -2.06
CA LEU A 65 17.93 -0.84 -2.74
C LEU A 65 18.84 -0.89 -3.96
N HIS A 66 19.02 0.26 -4.63
CA HIS A 66 19.86 0.41 -5.82
C HIS A 66 20.60 1.76 -5.78
N PRO A 67 21.75 1.84 -5.07
CA PRO A 67 22.48 3.10 -4.87
C PRO A 67 22.93 3.78 -6.17
N GLU A 68 23.12 3.02 -7.24
CA GLU A 68 23.54 3.54 -8.55
C GLU A 68 22.42 4.30 -9.28
N ALA A 69 21.15 4.12 -8.90
CA ALA A 69 20.01 4.80 -9.50
C ALA A 69 20.08 6.32 -9.29
N LYS A 70 20.69 6.79 -8.19
CA LYS A 70 20.89 8.23 -7.87
C LYS A 70 19.62 9.07 -8.06
N MET A 71 18.48 8.51 -7.65
CA MET A 71 17.20 9.22 -7.75
C MET A 71 17.23 10.50 -6.93
N GLU A 72 16.73 11.59 -7.53
CA GLU A 72 16.59 12.86 -6.81
C GLU A 72 15.64 12.69 -5.63
N THR A 73 16.17 12.86 -4.43
CA THR A 73 15.41 12.89 -3.18
C THR A 73 15.29 14.34 -2.72
N GLY A 74 14.10 14.89 -2.67
CA GLY A 74 13.89 16.27 -2.23
C GLY A 74 12.43 16.53 -1.87
N GLU A 75 12.22 17.55 -1.04
CA GLU A 75 10.89 18.05 -0.74
C GLU A 75 10.21 18.48 -2.04
N ILE A 76 9.11 17.78 -2.37
CA ILE A 76 8.20 18.08 -3.49
C ILE A 76 8.96 18.27 -4.80
N SER A 77 9.00 17.26 -5.63
CA SER A 77 9.55 17.39 -6.98
C SER A 77 8.99 18.64 -7.65
N GLN A 78 9.82 19.67 -7.84
CA GLN A 78 9.44 20.92 -8.51
C GLN A 78 9.09 20.71 -9.99
N LYS A 79 9.05 19.46 -10.45
CA LYS A 79 8.65 19.07 -11.82
C LYS A 79 7.20 19.40 -12.18
N THR A 80 6.34 19.75 -11.21
CA THR A 80 4.96 20.16 -11.49
C THR A 80 4.81 21.59 -12.03
N LYS A 81 5.87 22.40 -12.05
CA LYS A 81 5.81 23.80 -12.56
C LYS A 81 6.25 23.98 -14.01
N ARG A 82 6.72 22.97 -14.69
CA ARG A 82 7.00 23.06 -16.13
C ARG A 82 6.00 22.22 -16.91
N GLY A 83 4.91 22.87 -17.33
CA GLY A 83 4.04 22.33 -18.34
C GLY A 83 4.82 22.05 -19.62
N LYS A 84 5.10 20.77 -19.84
CA LYS A 84 5.34 20.17 -21.17
C LYS A 84 5.31 18.66 -20.96
N HIS A 85 4.64 17.97 -21.86
CA HIS A 85 4.50 16.53 -21.97
C HIS A 85 5.79 15.80 -21.61
N THR A 86 5.94 15.40 -20.35
CA THR A 86 7.03 14.54 -19.93
C THR A 86 6.55 13.12 -20.18
N THR A 87 7.05 12.51 -21.25
CA THR A 87 6.91 11.08 -21.49
C THR A 87 7.38 10.37 -20.21
N ARG A 88 6.43 9.73 -19.54
CA ARG A 88 6.73 8.97 -18.31
C ARG A 88 7.44 7.70 -18.76
N HIS A 89 8.76 7.70 -18.70
CA HIS A 89 9.52 6.48 -18.90
C HIS A 89 9.44 5.67 -17.61
N VAL A 90 9.03 4.42 -17.72
CA VAL A 90 9.21 3.43 -16.67
C VAL A 90 10.66 2.99 -16.73
N GLU A 91 11.41 3.21 -15.67
CA GLU A 91 12.78 2.71 -15.56
C GLU A 91 12.77 1.40 -14.79
N ILE A 92 13.61 0.46 -15.22
CA ILE A 92 13.74 -0.86 -14.59
C ILE A 92 15.16 -0.97 -14.06
N PHE A 93 15.28 -1.23 -12.77
CA PHE A 93 16.57 -1.41 -12.10
C PHE A 93 16.72 -2.85 -11.64
N ASN A 94 17.91 -3.41 -11.80
CA ASN A 94 18.28 -4.66 -11.17
C ASN A 94 18.60 -4.38 -9.70
N ILE A 95 18.06 -5.17 -8.80
CA ILE A 95 18.39 -5.14 -7.37
C ILE A 95 19.15 -6.39 -6.99
N ASP A 96 19.90 -6.30 -5.89
CA ASP A 96 20.69 -7.42 -5.39
C ASP A 96 19.81 -8.66 -5.18
N GLY A 97 20.35 -9.85 -5.48
CA GLY A 97 19.60 -11.10 -5.40
C GLY A 97 18.75 -11.43 -6.64
N GLY A 98 18.91 -10.68 -7.76
CA GLY A 98 18.26 -10.98 -9.05
C GLY A 98 16.84 -10.44 -9.19
N GLY A 99 16.41 -9.55 -8.30
CA GLY A 99 15.11 -8.88 -8.39
C GLY A 99 15.11 -7.74 -9.41
N LEU A 100 13.90 -7.33 -9.84
CA LEU A 100 13.66 -6.19 -10.72
C LEU A 100 12.80 -5.15 -9.99
N LEU A 101 13.27 -3.91 -9.99
CA LEU A 101 12.55 -2.78 -9.40
C LEU A 101 12.08 -1.85 -10.52
N PHE A 102 10.78 -1.59 -10.53
CA PHE A 102 10.14 -0.70 -11.50
C PHE A 102 9.96 0.67 -10.86
N ASP A 103 10.66 1.70 -11.38
CA ASP A 103 10.29 3.08 -11.07
C ASP A 103 9.12 3.49 -11.96
N THR A 104 8.01 3.77 -11.33
CA THR A 104 6.79 4.21 -11.98
C THR A 104 6.50 5.66 -11.60
N PRO A 105 7.15 6.65 -12.27
CA PRO A 105 6.96 8.06 -11.94
C PRO A 105 5.48 8.43 -12.07
N GLY A 106 4.91 8.98 -10.99
CA GLY A 106 3.53 9.43 -10.98
C GLY A 106 2.49 8.40 -10.51
N PHE A 107 2.89 7.22 -10.05
CA PHE A 107 2.01 6.33 -9.28
C PHE A 107 1.83 6.90 -7.86
N THR A 108 1.27 8.11 -7.79
CA THR A 108 1.00 8.80 -6.53
C THR A 108 -0.42 8.56 -6.01
N SER A 109 -1.32 8.17 -6.91
CA SER A 109 -2.69 7.78 -6.59
C SER A 109 -3.12 6.66 -7.53
N PHE A 110 -3.66 5.59 -6.98
CA PHE A 110 -4.46 4.65 -7.75
C PHE A 110 -5.87 5.23 -7.79
N GLU A 111 -6.34 5.60 -8.97
CA GLU A 111 -7.76 5.85 -9.16
C GLU A 111 -8.43 4.48 -9.32
N ILE A 112 -9.38 4.20 -8.44
CA ILE A 112 -10.21 2.97 -8.49
C ILE A 112 -11.33 3.16 -9.54
N ALA A 113 -11.05 3.95 -10.59
CA ALA A 113 -12.06 4.39 -11.55
C ALA A 113 -12.68 3.25 -12.38
N ASP A 114 -11.99 2.12 -12.49
CA ASP A 114 -12.42 1.02 -13.37
C ASP A 114 -13.03 -0.18 -12.60
N ILE A 115 -13.19 -0.05 -11.28
CA ILE A 115 -13.81 -1.11 -10.46
C ILE A 115 -15.28 -0.75 -10.26
N ALA A 116 -16.17 -1.64 -10.70
CA ALA A 116 -17.58 -1.49 -10.39
C ALA A 116 -17.80 -1.55 -8.86
N PRO A 117 -18.65 -0.68 -8.29
CA PRO A 117 -18.89 -0.68 -6.84
C PRO A 117 -19.23 -2.07 -6.29
N GLU A 118 -20.00 -2.86 -7.03
CA GLU A 118 -20.40 -4.22 -6.65
C GLU A 118 -19.21 -5.19 -6.57
N GLU A 119 -18.11 -4.89 -7.25
CA GLU A 119 -16.89 -5.70 -7.28
C GLU A 119 -15.87 -5.28 -6.22
N LEU A 120 -16.01 -4.09 -5.64
CA LEU A 120 -15.05 -3.54 -4.70
C LEU A 120 -14.78 -4.47 -3.50
N MET A 121 -15.81 -5.15 -3.03
CA MET A 121 -15.70 -6.10 -1.90
C MET A 121 -14.67 -7.22 -2.16
N ASN A 122 -14.46 -7.62 -3.43
CA ASN A 122 -13.53 -8.68 -3.81
C ASN A 122 -12.07 -8.26 -3.64
N TYR A 123 -11.80 -6.96 -3.52
CA TYR A 123 -10.46 -6.39 -3.30
C TYR A 123 -10.13 -6.16 -1.83
N TYR A 124 -11.03 -6.62 -0.93
CA TYR A 124 -10.81 -6.65 0.50
C TYR A 124 -10.69 -8.11 0.98
N PRO A 125 -9.48 -8.69 0.97
CA PRO A 125 -9.26 -10.12 1.25
C PRO A 125 -9.86 -10.57 2.58
N GLU A 126 -9.91 -9.69 3.56
CA GLU A 126 -10.51 -9.93 4.88
C GLU A 126 -12.01 -10.18 4.83
N PHE A 127 -12.69 -9.82 3.72
CA PHE A 127 -14.11 -10.09 3.53
C PHE A 127 -14.38 -11.49 2.99
N ASN A 128 -13.40 -12.11 2.32
CA ASN A 128 -13.59 -13.38 1.59
C ASN A 128 -14.24 -14.48 2.41
N HIS A 129 -13.88 -14.57 3.70
CA HIS A 129 -14.48 -15.58 4.59
C HIS A 129 -15.97 -15.35 4.83
N TYR A 130 -16.49 -14.13 4.68
CA TYR A 130 -17.86 -13.74 5.00
C TYR A 130 -18.74 -13.54 3.77
N LEU A 131 -18.15 -13.50 2.57
CA LEU A 131 -18.92 -13.38 1.32
C LEU A 131 -19.85 -14.58 1.17
N GLY A 132 -21.07 -14.32 0.72
CA GLY A 132 -22.12 -15.34 0.59
C GLY A 132 -22.78 -15.78 1.89
N GLN A 133 -22.38 -15.23 3.06
CA GLN A 133 -22.97 -15.54 4.37
C GLN A 133 -23.98 -14.48 4.84
N CYS A 134 -24.21 -13.45 4.03
CA CYS A 134 -25.20 -12.42 4.33
C CYS A 134 -26.61 -12.92 4.02
N ARG A 135 -27.60 -12.29 4.64
CA ARG A 135 -29.02 -12.59 4.36
C ARG A 135 -29.41 -12.36 2.90
N TYR A 136 -28.79 -11.36 2.25
CA TYR A 136 -29.11 -10.95 0.88
C TYR A 136 -27.92 -11.27 -0.04
N ASP A 137 -28.19 -11.86 -1.20
CA ASP A 137 -27.15 -12.26 -2.16
C ASP A 137 -26.43 -11.06 -2.78
N ASN A 138 -27.12 -9.91 -2.90
CA ASN A 138 -26.57 -8.66 -3.42
C ASN A 138 -26.13 -7.68 -2.30
N CYS A 139 -25.75 -8.21 -1.15
CA CYS A 139 -25.30 -7.40 -0.02
C CYS A 139 -24.02 -6.64 -0.35
N ARG A 140 -24.07 -5.34 -0.24
CA ARG A 140 -22.91 -4.44 -0.40
C ARG A 140 -22.20 -4.15 0.92
N HIS A 141 -22.61 -4.78 2.00
CA HIS A 141 -22.02 -4.68 3.34
C HIS A 141 -22.04 -3.27 3.96
N LEU A 142 -22.92 -2.38 3.50
CA LEU A 142 -23.04 -0.99 3.96
C LEU A 142 -24.05 -0.82 5.09
N LYS A 143 -25.33 -1.08 4.80
CA LYS A 143 -26.46 -0.83 5.71
C LYS A 143 -27.38 -2.04 5.87
N GLU A 144 -27.18 -3.08 5.10
CA GLU A 144 -28.05 -4.25 5.04
C GLU A 144 -28.13 -4.92 6.41
N PRO A 145 -29.33 -5.32 6.84
CA PRO A 145 -29.50 -6.09 8.05
C PRO A 145 -28.93 -7.50 7.88
N GLU A 146 -28.51 -8.10 8.99
CA GLU A 146 -27.97 -9.47 9.00
C GLU A 146 -26.80 -9.67 8.01
N CYS A 147 -25.90 -8.65 7.95
CA CYS A 147 -24.70 -8.69 7.11
C CYS A 147 -23.54 -9.34 7.86
N ALA A 148 -22.99 -10.44 7.32
CA ALA A 148 -21.90 -11.19 7.94
C ALA A 148 -20.62 -10.35 8.11
N VAL A 149 -20.25 -9.54 7.12
CA VAL A 149 -19.10 -8.64 7.19
C VAL A 149 -19.26 -7.63 8.33
N ARG A 150 -20.41 -6.99 8.46
CA ARG A 150 -20.66 -6.02 9.54
C ARG A 150 -20.67 -6.65 10.92
N GLU A 151 -21.16 -7.89 11.04
CA GLU A 151 -21.07 -8.64 12.29
C GLU A 151 -19.61 -8.99 12.62
N ALA A 152 -18.79 -9.37 11.63
CA ALA A 152 -17.36 -9.62 11.81
C ALA A 152 -16.63 -8.35 12.29
N VAL A 153 -16.99 -7.17 11.76
CA VAL A 153 -16.46 -5.89 12.24
C VAL A 153 -16.83 -5.64 13.70
N LYS A 154 -18.09 -5.90 14.12
CA LYS A 154 -18.52 -5.76 15.52
C LYS A 154 -17.77 -6.71 16.45
N LYS A 155 -17.49 -7.93 15.99
CA LYS A 155 -16.71 -8.93 16.71
C LYS A 155 -15.20 -8.66 16.69
N LYS A 156 -14.75 -7.62 15.99
CA LYS A 156 -13.33 -7.26 15.79
C LYS A 156 -12.52 -8.31 15.00
N GLU A 157 -13.17 -9.17 14.26
CA GLU A 157 -12.59 -10.14 13.34
C GLU A 157 -12.09 -9.42 12.06
N ILE A 158 -12.77 -8.33 11.67
CA ILE A 158 -12.33 -7.37 10.66
C ILE A 158 -12.02 -6.04 11.34
N ASN A 159 -10.86 -5.46 11.02
CA ASN A 159 -10.48 -4.17 11.58
C ASN A 159 -11.42 -3.06 11.10
N ILE A 160 -11.91 -2.25 12.05
CA ILE A 160 -12.86 -1.16 11.77
C ILE A 160 -12.31 -0.12 10.79
N LEU A 161 -11.00 0.15 10.77
CA LEU A 161 -10.40 1.12 9.86
C LEU A 161 -10.34 0.57 8.43
N ARG A 162 -10.13 -0.72 8.27
CA ARG A 162 -10.23 -1.40 6.98
C ARG A 162 -11.65 -1.33 6.43
N TYR A 163 -12.64 -1.66 7.27
CA TYR A 163 -14.04 -1.53 6.89
C TYR A 163 -14.44 -0.08 6.55
N LYS A 164 -13.96 0.93 7.32
CA LYS A 164 -14.19 2.34 6.99
C LYS A 164 -13.57 2.73 5.65
N SER A 165 -12.39 2.20 5.32
CA SER A 165 -11.76 2.40 4.01
C SER A 165 -12.62 1.82 2.89
N TYR A 166 -13.19 0.63 3.08
CA TYR A 166 -14.15 0.04 2.14
C TYR A 166 -15.34 0.97 1.91
N VAL A 167 -16.01 1.39 2.99
CA VAL A 167 -17.21 2.26 2.93
C VAL A 167 -16.91 3.63 2.28
N ALA A 168 -15.68 4.14 2.39
CA ALA A 168 -15.30 5.41 1.79
C ALA A 168 -15.01 5.31 0.28
N ASN A 169 -14.73 4.12 -0.22
CA ASN A 169 -14.43 3.86 -1.64
C ASN A 169 -15.64 3.29 -2.40
N GLU A 170 -16.66 2.83 -1.68
CA GLU A 170 -17.93 2.35 -2.20
C GLU A 170 -18.86 3.52 -2.60
#